data_3d68c5fdce6ea52dd8a79074530a0642
#
_entry.id   3d68c5fdce6ea52dd8a79074530a0642
#
_cell.length_a   1.000
_cell.length_b   1.000
_cell.length_c   1.000
_cell.angle_alpha   90.00
_cell.angle_beta   90.00
_cell.angle_gamma   90.00
#
_symmetry.space_group_name_H-M   'P 1'
#
loop_
_entity.id
_entity.type
_entity.pdbx_description
1 polymer ?
#
loop_
_entity_poly.entity_id
_entity_poly.type
_entity_poly.pdbx_seq_one_letter_code
_entity_poly.pdbx_strand_id
1 'polypeptide(L)'
;LTNVAKQHLSIIYEDECLIAIDKPLELLSIPGRYLDTQDSVLSQLRQSFGADVPIYPVHRLDRQTSGILLFARDLESLRSLSEQFQKREIHKIYEALLSGKIEREQGIIDLPLWGNPENRPYQQVDLPRGKPSVTEFRLLGQVGNYSRMEFIPLTGRTHQLRVHSADPQGLGIPILGDRLYG
;
A
#
# COMPACT_ATOMS: atom_id res chain seq x y z
N LEU A 1 -15.21 -8.10 25.59
CA LEU A 1 -14.35 -6.93 25.40
C LEU A 1 -12.91 -7.42 25.38
N THR A 2 -12.44 -7.86 24.20
CA THR A 2 -11.07 -8.27 24.00
C THR A 2 -10.18 -7.03 23.97
N ASN A 3 -9.39 -6.89 24.99
CA ASN A 3 -8.34 -5.89 25.11
C ASN A 3 -7.26 -6.24 24.06
N VAL A 4 -7.41 -5.73 22.84
CA VAL A 4 -6.35 -5.83 21.82
C VAL A 4 -5.22 -4.97 22.34
N ALA A 5 -4.16 -5.59 22.83
CA ALA A 5 -2.94 -4.89 23.22
C ALA A 5 -2.57 -3.94 22.06
N LYS A 6 -2.51 -2.64 22.34
CA LYS A 6 -2.05 -1.66 21.35
C LYS A 6 -0.68 -2.12 20.86
N GLN A 7 -0.58 -2.49 19.60
CA GLN A 7 0.68 -2.80 18.98
C GLN A 7 1.52 -1.51 19.00
N HIS A 8 2.66 -1.55 19.67
CA HIS A 8 3.62 -0.45 19.60
C HIS A 8 4.07 -0.31 18.15
N LEU A 9 3.93 0.90 17.61
CA LEU A 9 4.43 1.20 16.27
C LEU A 9 5.97 1.09 16.28
N SER A 10 6.48 0.34 15.32
CA SER A 10 7.93 0.22 15.10
C SER A 10 8.39 1.42 14.27
N ILE A 11 9.10 2.36 14.91
CA ILE A 11 9.78 3.46 14.23
C ILE A 11 11.09 2.92 13.68
N ILE A 12 11.26 2.95 12.34
CA ILE A 12 12.47 2.49 11.66
C ILE A 12 13.51 3.62 11.58
N TYR A 13 13.01 4.85 11.38
CA TYR A 13 13.83 6.04 11.26
C TYR A 13 13.05 7.26 11.72
N GLU A 14 13.74 8.20 12.36
CA GLU A 14 13.19 9.48 12.80
C GLU A 14 14.27 10.55 12.77
N ASP A 15 13.92 11.72 12.21
CA ASP A 15 14.74 12.95 12.30
C ASP A 15 13.83 14.18 12.46
N GLU A 16 14.36 15.37 12.22
CA GLU A 16 13.59 16.62 12.29
C GLU A 16 12.55 16.77 11.17
N CYS A 17 12.76 16.10 10.04
CA CYS A 17 11.98 16.22 8.80
C CYS A 17 10.94 15.12 8.61
N LEU A 18 11.27 13.87 8.99
CA LEU A 18 10.40 12.72 8.69
C LEU A 18 10.44 11.63 9.77
N ILE A 19 9.38 10.82 9.74
CA ILE A 19 9.28 9.57 10.51
C ILE A 19 8.99 8.45 9.52
N ALA A 20 9.76 7.36 9.59
CA ALA A 20 9.50 6.12 8.86
C ALA A 20 9.03 5.02 9.84
N ILE A 21 7.91 4.41 9.53
CA ILE A 21 7.27 3.37 10.34
C ILE A 21 7.25 2.05 9.59
N ASP A 22 7.53 0.96 10.28
CA ASP A 22 7.11 -0.37 9.82
C ASP A 22 5.63 -0.55 10.17
N LYS A 23 4.76 -0.30 9.18
CA LYS A 23 3.33 -0.43 9.39
C LYS A 23 2.94 -1.89 9.57
N PRO A 24 2.32 -2.27 10.68
CA PRO A 24 1.82 -3.63 10.86
C PRO A 24 0.62 -3.90 9.94
N LEU A 25 0.33 -5.20 9.74
CA LEU A 25 -0.90 -5.66 9.09
C LEU A 25 -2.14 -5.21 9.89
N GLU A 26 -3.27 -5.13 9.20
CA GLU A 26 -4.61 -4.83 9.75
C GLU A 26 -4.75 -3.43 10.39
N LEU A 27 -3.73 -2.58 10.35
CA LEU A 27 -3.81 -1.19 10.79
C LEU A 27 -3.93 -0.25 9.58
N LEU A 28 -4.81 0.75 9.68
CA LEU A 28 -4.94 1.80 8.66
C LEU A 28 -3.73 2.75 8.70
N SER A 29 -3.33 3.29 7.55
CA SER A 29 -2.29 4.32 7.47
C SER A 29 -2.77 5.66 8.07
N ILE A 30 -4.01 6.02 7.78
CA ILE A 30 -4.70 7.25 8.24
C ILE A 30 -6.11 6.89 8.69
N PRO A 31 -6.75 7.70 9.55
CA PRO A 31 -8.11 7.44 9.98
C PRO A 31 -9.08 7.28 8.80
N GLY A 32 -9.97 6.32 8.92
CA GLY A 32 -11.06 6.12 7.98
C GLY A 32 -12.19 7.14 8.18
N ARG A 33 -13.23 7.01 7.36
CA ARG A 33 -14.40 7.91 7.41
C ARG A 33 -15.37 7.61 8.55
N TYR A 34 -15.36 6.39 9.06
CA TYR A 34 -16.31 5.91 10.07
C TYR A 34 -15.67 5.88 11.46
N LEU A 35 -16.49 5.97 12.50
CA LEU A 35 -16.02 5.99 13.89
C LEU A 35 -15.23 4.75 14.30
N ASP A 36 -15.61 3.60 13.80
CA ASP A 36 -14.91 2.31 14.03
C ASP A 36 -13.58 2.18 13.30
N THR A 37 -13.27 3.12 12.41
CA THR A 37 -12.03 3.13 11.60
C THR A 37 -11.08 4.27 11.96
N GLN A 38 -11.17 4.81 13.18
CA GLN A 38 -10.31 5.92 13.61
C GLN A 38 -8.92 5.47 14.04
N ASP A 39 -8.73 4.19 14.43
CA ASP A 39 -7.42 3.67 14.78
C ASP A 39 -6.56 3.51 13.51
N SER A 40 -5.39 4.13 13.55
CA SER A 40 -4.47 4.19 12.41
C SER A 40 -3.06 4.53 12.87
N VAL A 41 -2.07 4.31 12.00
CA VAL A 41 -0.69 4.73 12.29
C VAL A 41 -0.64 6.22 12.62
N LEU A 42 -1.30 7.07 11.84
CA LEU A 42 -1.32 8.53 12.10
C LEU A 42 -1.94 8.88 13.45
N SER A 43 -3.06 8.26 13.84
CA SER A 43 -3.69 8.53 15.14
C SER A 43 -2.83 8.07 16.31
N GLN A 44 -2.17 6.91 16.18
CA GLN A 44 -1.26 6.40 17.21
C GLN A 44 0.02 7.26 17.32
N LEU A 45 0.59 7.72 16.20
CA LEU A 45 1.72 8.65 16.21
C LEU A 45 1.36 9.94 16.91
N ARG A 46 0.23 10.57 16.59
CA ARG A 46 -0.25 11.80 17.25
C ARG A 46 -0.49 11.60 18.74
N GLN A 47 -0.93 10.42 19.14
CA GLN A 47 -1.09 10.10 20.56
C GLN A 47 0.27 9.97 21.28
N SER A 48 1.29 9.43 20.60
CA SER A 48 2.61 9.20 21.17
C SER A 48 3.46 10.46 21.23
N PHE A 49 3.44 11.29 20.19
CA PHE A 49 4.22 12.53 20.10
C PHE A 49 3.51 13.76 20.71
N GLY A 50 2.21 13.68 20.90
CA GLY A 50 1.37 14.80 21.33
C GLY A 50 0.51 15.35 20.18
N ALA A 51 -0.70 15.78 20.50
CA ALA A 51 -1.68 16.23 19.50
C ALA A 51 -1.24 17.49 18.73
N ASP A 52 -0.41 18.31 19.36
CA ASP A 52 0.10 19.57 18.79
C ASP A 52 1.34 19.40 17.91
N VAL A 53 1.98 18.20 17.94
CA VAL A 53 3.13 17.91 17.09
C VAL A 53 2.66 17.68 15.66
N PRO A 54 3.15 18.46 14.68
CA PRO A 54 2.73 18.31 13.30
C PRO A 54 3.26 16.98 12.73
N ILE A 55 2.34 16.12 12.27
CA ILE A 55 2.63 14.87 11.60
C ILE A 55 1.71 14.75 10.40
N TYR A 56 2.29 14.68 9.21
CA TYR A 56 1.59 14.71 7.94
C TYR A 56 1.83 13.42 7.15
N PRO A 57 0.77 12.70 6.72
CA PRO A 57 0.94 11.52 5.88
C PRO A 57 1.42 11.93 4.48
N VAL A 58 2.50 11.33 4.02
CA VAL A 58 3.08 11.56 2.68
C VAL A 58 2.43 10.65 1.64
N HIS A 59 2.24 9.40 2.01
CA HIS A 59 1.57 8.37 1.21
C HIS A 59 0.76 7.43 2.10
N ARG A 60 0.17 6.41 1.51
CA ARG A 60 -0.59 5.41 2.28
C ARG A 60 -0.32 4.01 1.76
N LEU A 61 -0.38 3.04 2.67
CA LEU A 61 -0.50 1.63 2.41
C LEU A 61 -1.92 1.16 2.73
N ASP A 62 -2.38 0.12 2.07
CA ASP A 62 -3.66 -0.51 2.37
C ASP A 62 -3.64 -1.14 3.77
N ARG A 63 -4.82 -1.40 4.35
CA ARG A 63 -4.94 -2.00 5.68
C ARG A 63 -4.18 -3.32 5.79
N GLN A 64 -4.27 -4.16 4.76
CA GLN A 64 -3.63 -5.47 4.68
C GLN A 64 -2.21 -5.46 4.07
N THR A 65 -1.63 -4.29 3.85
CA THR A 65 -0.25 -4.13 3.40
C THR A 65 0.62 -3.69 4.57
N SER A 66 1.64 -4.45 4.90
CA SER A 66 2.69 -4.07 5.86
C SER A 66 3.86 -3.37 5.18
N GLY A 67 4.75 -2.82 5.99
CA GLY A 67 6.02 -2.25 5.53
C GLY A 67 6.14 -0.74 5.69
N ILE A 68 7.08 -0.14 4.98
CA ILE A 68 7.53 1.24 5.20
C ILE A 68 6.46 2.26 4.86
N LEU A 69 6.10 3.09 5.85
CA LEU A 69 5.16 4.19 5.73
C LEU A 69 5.81 5.48 6.24
N LEU A 70 5.80 6.53 5.43
CA LEU A 70 6.47 7.79 5.70
C LEU A 70 5.48 8.87 6.14
N PHE A 71 5.91 9.66 7.14
CA PHE A 71 5.22 10.87 7.60
C PHE A 71 6.22 12.02 7.62
N ALA A 72 5.80 13.20 7.17
CA ALA A 72 6.56 14.43 7.31
C ALA A 72 6.26 15.11 8.66
N ARG A 73 7.25 15.80 9.22
CA ARG A 73 7.15 16.51 10.50
C ARG A 73 6.88 18.01 10.36
N ASP A 74 6.98 18.52 9.15
CA ASP A 74 6.71 19.91 8.79
C ASP A 74 6.14 20.02 7.38
N LEU A 75 5.64 21.20 7.00
CA LEU A 75 5.02 21.44 5.69
C LEU A 75 6.02 21.50 4.54
N GLU A 76 7.27 21.87 4.79
CA GLU A 76 8.30 21.91 3.77
C GLU A 76 8.69 20.49 3.37
N SER A 77 8.96 19.63 4.35
CA SER A 77 9.21 18.20 4.16
C SER A 77 8.04 17.49 3.49
N LEU A 78 6.79 17.83 3.88
CA LEU A 78 5.59 17.29 3.22
C LEU A 78 5.54 17.66 1.74
N ARG A 79 5.83 18.91 1.38
CA ARG A 79 5.84 19.36 -0.01
C ARG A 79 6.93 18.67 -0.81
N SER A 80 8.16 18.65 -0.28
CA SER A 80 9.31 17.99 -0.91
C SER A 80 9.06 16.52 -1.18
N LEU A 81 8.63 15.76 -0.16
CA LEU A 81 8.33 14.33 -0.31
C LEU A 81 7.15 14.08 -1.24
N SER A 82 6.08 14.88 -1.15
CA SER A 82 4.93 14.77 -2.05
C SER A 82 5.30 15.00 -3.51
N GLU A 83 6.19 15.96 -3.78
CA GLU A 83 6.72 16.24 -5.11
C GLU A 83 7.54 15.05 -5.65
N GLN A 84 8.41 14.46 -4.84
CA GLN A 84 9.18 13.27 -5.20
C GLN A 84 8.27 12.08 -5.54
N PHE A 85 7.20 11.84 -4.74
CA PHE A 85 6.19 10.82 -5.06
C PHE A 85 5.47 11.12 -6.37
N GLN A 86 5.10 12.38 -6.61
CA GLN A 86 4.41 12.82 -7.83
C GLN A 86 5.29 12.67 -9.06
N LYS A 87 6.57 13.03 -8.96
CA LYS A 87 7.59 12.88 -10.02
C LYS A 87 8.06 11.45 -10.21
N ARG A 88 7.62 10.51 -9.35
CA ARG A 88 8.04 9.09 -9.36
C ARG A 88 9.53 8.89 -9.08
N GLU A 89 10.12 9.77 -8.30
CA GLU A 89 11.53 9.70 -7.88
C GLU A 89 11.71 8.70 -6.71
N ILE A 90 10.63 8.39 -5.98
CA ILE A 90 10.63 7.39 -4.91
C ILE A 90 10.51 6.00 -5.51
N HIS A 91 11.58 5.22 -5.40
CA HIS A 91 11.60 3.83 -5.82
C HIS A 91 10.93 2.95 -4.76
N LYS A 92 9.92 2.18 -5.16
CA LYS A 92 9.11 1.34 -4.27
C LYS A 92 9.22 -0.11 -4.70
N ILE A 93 9.52 -0.99 -3.76
CA ILE A 93 9.57 -2.43 -3.98
C ILE A 93 8.62 -3.09 -2.98
N TYR A 94 7.81 -4.01 -3.49
CA TYR A 94 6.89 -4.82 -2.71
C TYR A 94 7.13 -6.29 -2.98
N GLU A 95 6.98 -7.12 -1.97
CA GLU A 95 6.95 -8.56 -2.11
C GLU A 95 5.58 -9.11 -1.74
N ALA A 96 5.15 -10.14 -2.48
CA ALA A 96 3.92 -10.87 -2.15
C ALA A 96 4.02 -12.33 -2.57
N LEU A 97 3.24 -13.18 -1.91
CA LEU A 97 2.97 -14.54 -2.36
C LEU A 97 1.66 -14.53 -3.14
N LEU A 98 1.66 -15.12 -4.33
CA LEU A 98 0.45 -15.36 -5.11
C LEU A 98 -0.10 -16.75 -4.85
N SER A 99 -1.43 -16.90 -4.86
CA SER A 99 -2.16 -18.15 -4.60
C SER A 99 -2.09 -19.16 -5.76
N GLY A 100 -0.97 -19.21 -6.47
CA GLY A 100 -0.76 -20.10 -7.61
C GLY A 100 0.64 -19.98 -8.18
N LYS A 101 0.90 -20.76 -9.25
CA LYS A 101 2.18 -20.78 -9.95
C LYS A 101 2.16 -19.83 -11.14
N ILE A 102 3.12 -18.92 -11.18
CA ILE A 102 3.40 -18.05 -12.31
C ILE A 102 4.54 -18.66 -13.12
N GLU A 103 4.36 -18.75 -14.44
CA GLU A 103 5.40 -19.19 -15.37
C GLU A 103 6.24 -18.01 -15.91
N ARG A 104 5.63 -16.82 -15.95
CA ARG A 104 6.30 -15.60 -16.42
C ARG A 104 7.29 -15.12 -15.36
N GLU A 105 8.59 -15.13 -15.71
CA GLU A 105 9.64 -14.73 -14.76
C GLU A 105 9.65 -13.23 -14.46
N GLN A 106 9.31 -12.40 -15.46
CA GLN A 106 9.25 -10.94 -15.31
C GLN A 106 8.35 -10.30 -16.37
N GLY A 107 7.98 -9.06 -16.15
CA GLY A 107 7.21 -8.30 -17.13
C GLY A 107 6.65 -7.00 -16.58
N ILE A 108 5.79 -6.40 -17.40
CA ILE A 108 5.08 -5.16 -17.08
C ILE A 108 3.57 -5.42 -17.21
N ILE A 109 2.82 -4.94 -16.25
CA ILE A 109 1.36 -4.89 -16.28
C ILE A 109 0.98 -3.41 -16.44
N ASP A 110 0.43 -3.06 -17.60
CA ASP A 110 -0.06 -1.71 -17.91
C ASP A 110 -1.57 -1.79 -18.14
N LEU A 111 -2.32 -1.75 -17.04
CA LEU A 111 -3.77 -1.88 -17.03
C LEU A 111 -4.38 -0.75 -16.20
N PRO A 112 -5.19 0.13 -16.81
CA PRO A 112 -5.78 1.25 -16.11
C PRO A 112 -6.82 0.79 -15.08
N LEU A 113 -6.81 1.43 -13.90
CA LEU A 113 -7.65 1.09 -12.77
C LEU A 113 -8.72 2.14 -12.51
N TRP A 114 -9.93 1.66 -12.27
CA TRP A 114 -11.09 2.47 -11.92
C TRP A 114 -11.77 1.97 -10.65
N GLY A 115 -12.08 2.91 -9.76
CA GLY A 115 -12.86 2.63 -8.56
C GLY A 115 -14.32 3.03 -8.79
N ASN A 116 -15.20 2.05 -8.94
CA ASN A 116 -16.63 2.31 -9.04
C ASN A 116 -17.16 2.90 -7.72
N PRO A 117 -17.73 4.13 -7.74
CA PRO A 117 -18.30 4.73 -6.53
C PRO A 117 -19.41 3.89 -5.88
N GLU A 118 -20.14 3.11 -6.68
CA GLU A 118 -21.24 2.26 -6.23
C GLU A 118 -20.77 0.92 -5.65
N ASN A 119 -19.53 0.51 -5.94
CA ASN A 119 -18.95 -0.76 -5.47
C ASN A 119 -17.67 -0.55 -4.67
N ARG A 120 -17.67 0.38 -3.73
CA ARG A 120 -16.51 0.60 -2.84
C ARG A 120 -16.37 -0.54 -1.84
N PRO A 121 -15.14 -0.94 -1.51
CA PRO A 121 -13.83 -0.32 -1.85
C PRO A 121 -13.17 -0.87 -3.13
N TYR A 122 -13.87 -1.69 -3.91
CA TYR A 122 -13.31 -2.39 -5.05
C TYR A 122 -12.76 -1.46 -6.13
N GLN A 123 -11.62 -1.88 -6.69
CA GLN A 123 -11.03 -1.34 -7.91
C GLN A 123 -11.09 -2.43 -8.98
N GLN A 124 -11.15 -2.04 -10.23
CA GLN A 124 -11.17 -2.98 -11.36
C GLN A 124 -10.39 -2.42 -12.54
N VAL A 125 -9.96 -3.29 -13.44
CA VAL A 125 -9.43 -2.90 -14.74
C VAL A 125 -10.58 -2.32 -15.57
N ASP A 126 -10.39 -1.13 -16.10
CA ASP A 126 -11.39 -0.46 -16.92
C ASP A 126 -10.70 0.43 -17.95
N LEU A 127 -10.62 -0.04 -19.19
CA LEU A 127 -9.88 0.64 -20.25
C LEU A 127 -10.43 2.05 -20.57
N PRO A 128 -11.75 2.29 -20.63
CA PRO A 128 -12.29 3.61 -20.97
C PRO A 128 -12.27 4.62 -19.80
N ARG A 129 -12.43 4.17 -18.53
CA ARG A 129 -12.58 5.06 -17.35
C ARG A 129 -11.41 5.01 -16.39
N GLY A 130 -10.56 4.01 -16.52
CA GLY A 130 -9.45 3.74 -15.61
C GLY A 130 -8.36 4.80 -15.69
N LYS A 131 -7.72 5.05 -14.55
CA LYS A 131 -6.52 5.87 -14.48
C LYS A 131 -5.31 5.03 -14.84
N PRO A 132 -4.36 5.52 -15.66
CA PRO A 132 -3.14 4.79 -16.01
C PRO A 132 -2.45 4.20 -14.78
N SER A 133 -2.15 2.92 -14.84
CA SER A 133 -1.54 2.17 -13.74
C SER A 133 -0.55 1.16 -14.29
N VAL A 134 0.72 1.28 -13.90
CA VAL A 134 1.82 0.47 -14.41
C VAL A 134 2.57 -0.17 -13.26
N THR A 135 2.78 -1.48 -13.35
CA THR A 135 3.53 -2.29 -12.38
C THR A 135 4.52 -3.18 -13.12
N GLU A 136 5.79 -3.07 -12.78
CA GLU A 136 6.78 -4.07 -13.14
C GLU A 136 6.74 -5.22 -12.11
N PHE A 137 7.00 -6.44 -12.57
CA PHE A 137 7.06 -7.60 -11.69
C PHE A 137 8.20 -8.54 -12.05
N ARG A 138 8.67 -9.27 -11.04
CA ARG A 138 9.66 -10.33 -11.18
C ARG A 138 9.34 -11.49 -10.26
N LEU A 139 9.41 -12.70 -10.77
CA LEU A 139 9.31 -13.92 -9.98
C LEU A 139 10.63 -14.12 -9.21
N LEU A 140 10.53 -14.13 -7.88
CA LEU A 140 11.67 -14.40 -7.00
C LEU A 140 11.88 -15.88 -6.74
N GLY A 141 10.83 -16.68 -6.89
CA GLY A 141 10.89 -18.13 -6.71
C GLY A 141 9.53 -18.76 -6.46
N GLN A 142 9.53 -20.08 -6.39
CA GLN A 142 8.35 -20.88 -6.07
C GLN A 142 8.45 -21.40 -4.62
N VAL A 143 7.36 -21.35 -3.88
CA VAL A 143 7.24 -21.87 -2.51
C VAL A 143 6.03 -22.80 -2.46
N GLY A 144 6.25 -24.08 -2.66
CA GLY A 144 5.16 -25.06 -2.83
C GLY A 144 4.30 -24.74 -4.06
N ASN A 145 3.02 -24.47 -3.83
CA ASN A 145 2.07 -24.08 -4.87
C ASN A 145 1.92 -22.56 -5.05
N TYR A 146 2.76 -21.78 -4.39
CA TYR A 146 2.72 -20.32 -4.42
C TYR A 146 3.90 -19.74 -5.19
N SER A 147 3.71 -18.56 -5.77
CA SER A 147 4.79 -17.78 -6.41
C SER A 147 5.15 -16.60 -5.52
N ARG A 148 6.44 -16.48 -5.15
CA ARG A 148 6.97 -15.29 -4.47
C ARG A 148 7.35 -14.27 -5.53
N MET A 149 6.69 -13.12 -5.49
CA MET A 149 6.83 -12.06 -6.48
C MET A 149 7.41 -10.80 -5.88
N GLU A 150 8.22 -10.12 -6.66
CA GLU A 150 8.59 -8.73 -6.47
C GLU A 150 7.74 -7.86 -7.40
N PHE A 151 7.24 -6.75 -6.88
CA PHE A 151 6.49 -5.75 -7.62
C PHE A 151 7.12 -4.37 -7.46
N ILE A 152 7.30 -3.67 -8.58
CA ILE A 152 7.79 -2.29 -8.64
C ILE A 152 6.68 -1.43 -9.27
N PRO A 153 5.80 -0.82 -8.45
CA PRO A 153 4.73 0.03 -8.98
C PRO A 153 5.29 1.37 -9.44
N LEU A 154 5.27 1.63 -10.75
CA LEU A 154 5.62 2.91 -11.35
C LEU A 154 4.56 3.99 -11.10
N THR A 155 3.34 3.58 -10.80
CA THR A 155 2.22 4.42 -10.37
C THR A 155 1.78 4.00 -8.97
N GLY A 156 0.84 4.72 -8.33
CA GLY A 156 0.36 4.42 -6.98
C GLY A 156 -1.16 4.51 -6.87
N ARG A 157 -1.90 3.66 -7.61
CA ARG A 157 -3.36 3.62 -7.51
C ARG A 157 -3.81 2.74 -6.35
N THR A 158 -4.97 3.04 -5.80
CA THR A 158 -5.58 2.23 -4.75
C THR A 158 -5.68 0.77 -5.21
N HIS A 159 -5.28 -0.17 -4.37
CA HIS A 159 -5.29 -1.61 -4.61
C HIS A 159 -4.53 -2.05 -5.88
N GLN A 160 -3.61 -1.24 -6.42
CA GLN A 160 -2.97 -1.48 -7.73
C GLN A 160 -2.37 -2.87 -7.84
N LEU A 161 -1.47 -3.26 -6.93
CA LEU A 161 -0.79 -4.55 -6.98
C LEU A 161 -1.78 -5.72 -6.83
N ARG A 162 -2.80 -5.53 -6.01
CA ARG A 162 -3.84 -6.53 -5.73
C ARG A 162 -4.67 -6.82 -6.98
N VAL A 163 -5.14 -5.76 -7.67
CA VAL A 163 -5.91 -5.91 -8.92
C VAL A 163 -5.03 -6.41 -10.06
N HIS A 164 -3.82 -5.86 -10.23
CA HIS A 164 -2.89 -6.31 -11.27
C HIS A 164 -2.50 -7.80 -11.12
N SER A 165 -2.46 -8.30 -9.88
CA SER A 165 -2.21 -9.72 -9.63
C SER A 165 -3.44 -10.59 -9.93
N ALA A 166 -4.63 -10.17 -9.49
CA ALA A 166 -5.84 -10.99 -9.55
C ALA A 166 -6.55 -10.96 -10.90
N ASP A 167 -6.51 -9.82 -11.61
CA ASP A 167 -7.21 -9.64 -12.89
C ASP A 167 -6.65 -10.58 -13.97
N PRO A 168 -7.51 -11.30 -14.73
CA PRO A 168 -7.08 -12.19 -15.81
C PRO A 168 -6.25 -11.52 -16.91
N GLN A 169 -6.41 -10.21 -17.14
CA GLN A 169 -5.58 -9.45 -18.07
C GLN A 169 -4.19 -9.12 -17.47
N GLY A 170 -4.03 -9.20 -16.14
CA GLY A 170 -2.76 -9.06 -15.43
C GLY A 170 -2.04 -10.40 -15.27
N LEU A 171 -1.88 -10.86 -14.02
CA LEU A 171 -1.30 -12.17 -13.72
C LEU A 171 -2.34 -13.28 -13.59
N GLY A 172 -3.60 -12.94 -13.35
CA GLY A 172 -4.71 -13.89 -13.18
C GLY A 172 -4.63 -14.71 -11.89
N ILE A 173 -3.74 -14.37 -10.96
CA ILE A 173 -3.53 -15.08 -9.70
C ILE A 173 -3.48 -14.07 -8.56
N PRO A 174 -4.42 -14.12 -7.62
CA PRO A 174 -4.49 -13.16 -6.52
C PRO A 174 -3.35 -13.32 -5.52
N ILE A 175 -3.09 -12.26 -4.77
CA ILE A 175 -2.18 -12.29 -3.61
C ILE A 175 -2.79 -13.19 -2.54
N LEU A 176 -1.97 -14.05 -1.98
CA LEU A 176 -2.37 -14.99 -0.92
C LEU A 176 -2.95 -14.24 0.29
N GLY A 177 -4.15 -14.61 0.68
CA GLY A 177 -4.86 -13.98 1.81
C GLY A 177 -5.56 -12.67 1.48
N ASP A 178 -5.59 -12.24 0.22
CA ASP A 178 -6.36 -11.07 -0.19
C ASP A 178 -7.87 -11.36 -0.10
N ARG A 179 -8.56 -10.67 0.83
CA ARG A 179 -9.99 -10.89 1.12
C ARG A 179 -10.94 -10.19 0.15
N LEU A 180 -10.42 -9.35 -0.77
CA LEU A 180 -11.24 -8.62 -1.73
C LEU A 180 -11.14 -9.20 -3.14
N TYR A 181 -9.97 -9.66 -3.53
CA TYR A 181 -9.66 -10.09 -4.90
C TYR A 181 -9.24 -11.57 -4.98
N GLY A 182 -9.05 -12.24 -3.81
CA GLY A 182 -8.66 -13.64 -3.69
C GLY A 182 -9.82 -14.62 -3.56
#